data_a53f11cfaf5df6b334bb5ee17f791f86
#
_entry.id   a53f11cfaf5df6b334bb5ee17f791f86
#
_cell.length_a   1.000
_cell.length_b   1.000
_cell.length_c   1.000
_cell.angle_alpha   90.00
_cell.angle_beta   90.00
_cell.angle_gamma   90.00
#
_symmetry.space_group_name_H-M   'P 1'
#
loop_
_entity.id
_entity.type
_entity.pdbx_description
1 polymer ?
#
loop_
_entity_poly.entity_id
_entity_poly.type
_entity_poly.pdbx_seq_one_letter_code
_entity_poly.pdbx_strand_id
1 'polypeptide(L)'
;MGGSFKTDPGQSNERLRPLRLAMRREHLFEAAKELVEDLSSWVLDGADEEAMVLSCTRAGGLLAGPSKVKIHIEGPDEIPNSTVHVKSETESGLLKRDKAVVLEFMVPFHRRVC
;
A
#
# COMPACT_ATOMS: atom_id res chain seq x y z
N MET A 1 -17.75 13.40 3.68
CA MET A 1 -17.34 12.32 4.55
C MET A 1 -16.24 11.48 3.90
N GLY A 2 -15.23 11.13 4.67
CA GLY A 2 -14.16 10.29 4.21
C GLY A 2 -14.48 8.81 4.29
N GLY A 3 -13.56 7.99 3.81
CA GLY A 3 -13.61 6.56 3.91
C GLY A 3 -12.22 6.02 4.17
N SER A 4 -12.14 4.76 4.55
CA SER A 4 -10.85 4.09 4.73
C SER A 4 -10.99 2.61 4.42
N PHE A 5 -9.87 2.01 4.03
CA PHE A 5 -9.78 0.58 3.82
C PHE A 5 -8.34 0.14 4.13
N LYS A 6 -8.21 -0.97 4.81
CA LYS A 6 -6.90 -1.59 5.04
C LYS A 6 -6.97 -3.06 4.66
N THR A 7 -5.84 -3.62 4.26
CA THR A 7 -5.72 -5.05 3.99
C THR A 7 -6.11 -5.84 5.25
N ASP A 8 -6.82 -6.93 5.06
CA ASP A 8 -7.37 -7.71 6.18
C ASP A 8 -7.35 -9.20 5.81
N PRO A 9 -6.91 -10.09 6.72
CA PRO A 9 -6.87 -11.53 6.45
C PRO A 9 -8.24 -12.13 6.13
N GLY A 10 -9.33 -11.48 6.56
CA GLY A 10 -10.69 -11.95 6.32
C GLY A 10 -11.25 -11.65 4.93
N GLN A 11 -10.52 -10.92 4.09
CA GLN A 11 -11.01 -10.57 2.75
C GLN A 11 -11.04 -11.81 1.85
N SER A 12 -12.10 -11.93 1.05
CA SER A 12 -12.22 -13.02 0.09
C SER A 12 -11.26 -12.86 -1.09
N ASN A 13 -10.98 -11.62 -1.51
CA ASN A 13 -9.99 -11.35 -2.54
C ASN A 13 -8.60 -11.35 -1.89
N GLU A 14 -7.75 -12.27 -2.33
CA GLU A 14 -6.40 -12.41 -1.74
C GLU A 14 -5.53 -11.16 -1.88
N ARG A 15 -5.77 -10.34 -2.91
CA ARG A 15 -5.03 -9.08 -3.10
C ARG A 15 -5.47 -7.97 -2.14
N LEU A 16 -6.53 -8.21 -1.38
CA LEU A 16 -6.97 -7.32 -0.31
C LEU A 16 -6.56 -7.83 1.07
N ARG A 17 -5.80 -8.91 1.13
CA ARG A 17 -5.22 -9.44 2.36
C ARG A 17 -3.78 -8.93 2.51
N PRO A 18 -3.26 -8.87 3.74
CA PRO A 18 -1.83 -8.61 3.91
C PRO A 18 -1.01 -9.65 3.15
N LEU A 19 0.00 -9.19 2.45
CA LEU A 19 0.83 -10.07 1.61
C LEU A 19 2.02 -10.58 2.43
N ARG A 20 2.07 -11.89 2.65
CA ARG A 20 3.19 -12.52 3.35
C ARG A 20 4.14 -13.15 2.34
N LEU A 21 5.42 -12.84 2.47
CA LEU A 21 6.46 -13.31 1.55
C LEU A 21 7.68 -13.80 2.29
N ALA A 22 8.36 -14.79 1.71
CA ALA A 22 9.64 -15.28 2.22
C ALA A 22 10.77 -14.38 1.71
N MET A 23 10.70 -13.11 2.06
CA MET A 23 11.66 -12.07 1.66
C MET A 23 11.94 -11.16 2.85
N ARG A 24 13.13 -10.58 2.86
CA ARG A 24 13.48 -9.63 3.92
C ARG A 24 12.67 -8.34 3.79
N ARG A 25 12.31 -7.75 4.92
CA ARG A 25 11.51 -6.51 4.95
C ARG A 25 12.18 -5.37 4.19
N GLU A 26 13.51 -5.25 4.25
CA GLU A 26 14.25 -4.21 3.54
C GLU A 26 14.10 -4.35 2.03
N HIS A 27 14.13 -5.57 1.54
CA HIS A 27 13.96 -5.85 0.12
C HIS A 27 12.55 -5.48 -0.35
N LEU A 28 11.54 -5.84 0.43
CA LEU A 28 10.15 -5.50 0.11
C LEU A 28 9.90 -3.99 0.22
N PHE A 29 10.54 -3.34 1.17
CA PHE A 29 10.44 -1.90 1.34
C PHE A 29 10.94 -1.16 0.10
N GLU A 30 12.11 -1.54 -0.41
CA GLU A 30 12.66 -0.95 -1.63
C GLU A 30 11.78 -1.25 -2.85
N ALA A 31 11.29 -2.47 -2.97
CA ALA A 31 10.40 -2.84 -4.08
C ALA A 31 9.09 -2.03 -4.05
N ALA A 32 8.52 -1.83 -2.86
CA ALA A 32 7.32 -1.03 -2.71
C ALA A 32 7.57 0.45 -3.06
N LYS A 33 8.70 0.99 -2.60
CA LYS A 33 9.09 2.36 -2.88
C LYS A 33 9.26 2.59 -4.38
N GLU A 34 9.95 1.69 -5.06
CA GLU A 34 10.14 1.77 -6.51
C GLU A 34 8.80 1.72 -7.26
N LEU A 35 7.90 0.85 -6.82
CA LEU A 35 6.58 0.75 -7.44
C LEU A 35 5.79 2.05 -7.29
N VAL A 36 5.78 2.64 -6.09
CA VAL A 36 5.07 3.91 -5.88
C VAL A 36 5.61 4.99 -6.80
N GLU A 37 6.93 5.04 -6.98
CA GLU A 37 7.55 6.02 -7.87
C GLU A 37 7.17 5.79 -9.34
N ASP A 38 6.87 4.54 -9.71
CA ASP A 38 6.45 4.19 -11.08
C ASP A 38 4.95 4.40 -11.33
N LEU A 39 4.13 4.46 -10.30
CA LEU A 39 2.69 4.65 -10.45
C LEU A 39 2.37 6.12 -10.74
N SER A 40 1.77 6.38 -11.91
CA SER A 40 1.59 7.72 -12.46
C SER A 40 0.76 8.67 -11.58
N SER A 41 -0.21 8.15 -10.85
CA SER A 41 -1.09 8.99 -10.02
C SER A 41 -0.70 8.97 -8.54
N TRP A 42 0.46 8.44 -8.22
CA TRP A 42 0.94 8.31 -6.86
C TRP A 42 2.15 9.21 -6.60
N VAL A 43 2.23 9.77 -5.42
CA VAL A 43 3.36 10.56 -4.95
C VAL A 43 3.86 9.96 -3.64
N LEU A 44 5.15 9.72 -3.56
CA LEU A 44 5.78 9.28 -2.33
C LEU A 44 6.03 10.51 -1.46
N ASP A 45 5.30 10.63 -0.36
CA ASP A 45 5.42 11.77 0.55
C ASP A 45 6.53 11.58 1.57
N GLY A 46 6.79 10.35 1.97
CA GLY A 46 7.84 10.05 2.93
C GLY A 46 8.13 8.56 3.04
N ALA A 47 9.32 8.26 3.51
CA ALA A 47 9.75 6.88 3.73
C ALA A 47 10.46 6.81 5.09
N ASP A 48 9.89 6.06 6.02
CA ASP A 48 10.48 5.84 7.34
C ASP A 48 11.12 4.46 7.33
N GLU A 49 12.44 4.43 7.16
CA GLU A 49 13.18 3.17 7.08
C GLU A 49 13.26 2.41 8.40
N GLU A 50 13.19 3.10 9.52
CA GLU A 50 13.20 2.43 10.82
C GLU A 50 11.89 1.71 11.09
N ALA A 51 10.77 2.38 10.80
CA ALA A 51 9.44 1.80 10.99
C ALA A 51 9.01 0.94 9.80
N MET A 52 9.74 0.99 8.68
CA MET A 52 9.37 0.33 7.43
C MET A 52 7.99 0.76 6.94
N VAL A 53 7.75 2.07 6.93
CA VAL A 53 6.49 2.68 6.50
C VAL A 53 6.73 3.65 5.35
N LEU A 54 5.96 3.47 4.28
CA LEU A 54 5.90 4.43 3.18
C LEU A 54 4.62 5.22 3.31
N SER A 55 4.71 6.55 3.22
CA SER A 55 3.55 7.43 3.21
C SER A 55 3.40 8.02 1.82
N CYS A 56 2.23 7.83 1.23
CA CYS A 56 1.97 8.19 -0.16
C CYS A 56 0.66 8.96 -0.28
N THR A 57 0.51 9.68 -1.40
CA THR A 57 -0.74 10.29 -1.78
C THR A 57 -1.10 9.82 -3.19
N ARG A 58 -2.28 9.24 -3.34
CA ARG A 58 -2.83 8.90 -4.63
C ARG A 58 -3.75 10.04 -5.05
N ALA A 59 -3.48 10.66 -6.18
CA ALA A 59 -4.24 11.81 -6.67
C ALA A 59 -5.72 11.47 -6.84
N GLY A 60 -6.59 12.40 -6.48
CA GLY A 60 -8.02 12.24 -6.65
C GLY A 60 -8.46 12.43 -8.08
N GLY A 61 -9.68 11.96 -8.38
CA GLY A 61 -10.32 12.19 -9.66
C GLY A 61 -11.36 13.30 -9.56
N LEU A 62 -12.23 13.37 -10.56
CA LEU A 62 -13.23 14.42 -10.65
C LEU A 62 -14.21 14.43 -9.48
N LEU A 63 -14.62 13.26 -8.99
CA LEU A 63 -15.60 13.12 -7.91
C LEU A 63 -15.00 12.53 -6.64
N ALA A 64 -13.73 12.27 -6.62
CA ALA A 64 -13.04 11.67 -5.47
C ALA A 64 -11.85 12.54 -5.05
N GLY A 65 -11.72 12.83 -3.78
CA GLY A 65 -10.58 13.53 -3.24
C GLY A 65 -9.33 12.66 -3.25
N PRO A 66 -8.17 13.24 -2.93
CA PRO A 66 -6.93 12.46 -2.83
C PRO A 66 -6.98 11.47 -1.68
N SER A 67 -6.31 10.34 -1.85
CA SER A 67 -6.22 9.30 -0.83
C SER A 67 -4.84 9.29 -0.22
N LYS A 68 -4.78 9.21 1.10
CA LYS A 68 -3.52 9.01 1.83
C LYS A 68 -3.32 7.51 2.02
N VAL A 69 -2.19 7.01 1.57
CA VAL A 69 -1.91 5.58 1.62
C VAL A 69 -0.67 5.34 2.47
N LYS A 70 -0.78 4.37 3.38
CA LYS A 70 0.38 3.91 4.16
C LYS A 70 0.65 2.46 3.81
N ILE A 71 1.90 2.18 3.53
CA ILE A 71 2.38 0.84 3.24
C ILE A 71 3.37 0.49 4.35
N HIS A 72 3.02 -0.51 5.15
CA HIS A 72 3.84 -0.94 6.28
C HIS A 72 4.35 -2.36 6.03
N ILE A 73 5.65 -2.53 6.12
CA ILE A 73 6.28 -3.84 5.94
C ILE A 73 6.76 -4.31 7.30
N GLU A 74 6.16 -5.41 7.77
CA GLU A 74 6.41 -5.97 9.08
C GLU A 74 7.18 -7.28 8.96
N GLY A 75 8.19 -7.43 9.79
CA GLY A 75 8.97 -8.67 9.81
C GLY A 75 10.15 -8.54 10.74
N PRO A 76 10.72 -9.68 11.16
CA PRO A 76 11.92 -9.68 12.01
C PRO A 76 13.15 -9.27 11.21
N ASP A 77 14.16 -8.76 11.93
CA ASP A 77 15.43 -8.39 11.34
C ASP A 77 16.13 -9.63 10.78
N GLU A 78 16.70 -9.48 9.59
CA GLU A 78 17.55 -10.49 8.94
C GLU A 78 16.89 -11.84 8.62
N ILE A 79 15.60 -11.99 8.89
CA ILE A 79 14.87 -13.20 8.56
C ILE A 79 13.96 -12.93 7.35
N PRO A 80 14.05 -13.75 6.29
CA PRO A 80 13.24 -13.55 5.08
C PRO A 80 11.80 -14.05 5.27
N ASN A 81 11.04 -13.33 6.09
CA ASN A 81 9.64 -13.60 6.36
C ASN A 81 8.96 -12.29 6.75
N SER A 82 8.31 -11.66 5.79
CA SER A 82 7.74 -10.33 5.98
C SER A 82 6.30 -10.26 5.48
N THR A 83 5.55 -9.34 6.07
CA THR A 83 4.15 -9.11 5.70
C THR A 83 3.96 -7.65 5.29
N VAL A 84 3.30 -7.45 4.16
CA VAL A 84 3.01 -6.12 3.63
C VAL A 84 1.56 -5.75 3.97
N HIS A 85 1.38 -4.65 4.68
CA HIS A 85 0.08 -4.10 5.03
C HIS A 85 -0.13 -2.79 4.28
N VAL A 86 -1.32 -2.59 3.74
CA VAL A 86 -1.66 -1.35 3.01
C VAL A 86 -2.95 -0.78 3.56
N LYS A 87 -2.95 0.53 3.81
CA LYS A 87 -4.13 1.26 4.28
C LYS A 87 -4.31 2.50 3.44
N SER A 88 -5.54 2.74 2.98
CA SER A 88 -5.91 3.94 2.25
C SER A 88 -7.01 4.69 2.99
N GLU A 89 -6.88 6.01 3.06
CA GLU A 89 -7.88 6.90 3.66
C GLU A 89 -8.16 8.04 2.69
N THR A 90 -9.45 8.26 2.41
CA THR A 90 -9.93 9.37 1.59
C THR A 90 -10.70 10.32 2.49
N GLU A 91 -10.23 11.56 2.64
CA GLU A 91 -10.85 12.54 3.54
C GLU A 91 -12.07 13.23 2.94
N SER A 92 -12.13 13.37 1.64
CA SER A 92 -13.19 14.11 0.96
C SER A 92 -13.54 13.48 -0.38
N GLY A 93 -14.67 13.92 -0.94
CA GLY A 93 -15.15 13.45 -2.22
C GLY A 93 -16.44 12.65 -2.11
N LEU A 94 -17.12 12.47 -3.25
CA LEU A 94 -18.39 11.75 -3.31
C LEU A 94 -18.23 10.24 -3.43
N LEU A 95 -17.09 9.79 -3.95
CA LEU A 95 -16.83 8.37 -4.18
C LEU A 95 -15.82 7.83 -3.17
N LYS A 96 -16.15 6.69 -2.60
CA LYS A 96 -15.23 5.97 -1.71
C LYS A 96 -14.44 4.98 -2.58
N ARG A 97 -13.16 5.23 -2.75
CA ARG A 97 -12.32 4.46 -3.67
C ARG A 97 -11.16 3.76 -2.97
N ASP A 98 -11.17 3.69 -1.64
CA ASP A 98 -10.03 3.18 -0.89
C ASP A 98 -9.69 1.73 -1.22
N LYS A 99 -10.70 0.88 -1.41
CA LYS A 99 -10.48 -0.51 -1.81
C LYS A 99 -9.80 -0.57 -3.19
N ALA A 100 -10.27 0.24 -4.14
CA ALA A 100 -9.68 0.30 -5.48
C ALA A 100 -8.25 0.85 -5.42
N VAL A 101 -8.00 1.82 -4.55
CA VAL A 101 -6.67 2.40 -4.37
C VAL A 101 -5.70 1.35 -3.82
N VAL A 102 -6.13 0.56 -2.84
CA VAL A 102 -5.30 -0.54 -2.32
C VAL A 102 -4.99 -1.54 -3.42
N LEU A 103 -5.97 -1.90 -4.25
CA LEU A 103 -5.75 -2.82 -5.38
C LEU A 103 -4.80 -2.23 -6.42
N GLU A 104 -4.85 -0.93 -6.64
CA GLU A 104 -3.97 -0.24 -7.59
C GLU A 104 -2.50 -0.42 -7.23
N PHE A 105 -2.20 -0.53 -5.95
CA PHE A 105 -0.86 -0.87 -5.47
C PHE A 105 -0.64 -2.37 -5.44
N MET A 106 -1.54 -3.12 -4.83
CA MET A 106 -1.35 -4.55 -4.55
C MET A 106 -1.24 -5.42 -5.81
N VAL A 107 -2.02 -5.14 -6.85
CA VAL A 107 -2.00 -5.94 -8.08
C VAL A 107 -0.62 -5.89 -8.76
N PRO A 108 -0.07 -4.71 -9.09
CA PRO A 108 1.27 -4.66 -9.68
C PRO A 108 2.36 -5.09 -8.70
N PHE A 109 2.16 -4.89 -7.40
CA PHE A 109 3.13 -5.30 -6.40
C PHE A 109 3.26 -6.83 -6.36
N HIS A 110 2.13 -7.55 -6.37
CA HIS A 110 2.14 -9.01 -6.47
C HIS A 110 2.94 -9.48 -7.68
N ARG A 111 2.76 -8.85 -8.82
CA ARG A 111 3.50 -9.21 -10.04
C ARG A 111 4.99 -8.98 -9.90
N ARG A 112 5.38 -7.98 -9.13
CA ARG A 112 6.78 -7.58 -8.98
C ARG A 112 7.55 -8.46 -8.02
N VAL A 113 6.90 -8.96 -6.98
CA VAL A 113 7.58 -9.69 -5.89
C VAL A 113 7.18 -11.17 -5.78
N CYS A 114 6.16 -11.59 -6.50
CA CYS A 114 5.74 -13.00 -6.52
C CYS A 114 6.08 -13.66 -7.90
#